data_3fbd1c008c6fa68e368fb9e186c0dc7b
#
_entry.id   3fbd1c008c6fa68e368fb9e186c0dc7b
#
_cell.length_a   1.000
_cell.length_b   1.000
_cell.length_c   1.000
_cell.angle_alpha   90.00
_cell.angle_beta   90.00
_cell.angle_gamma   90.00
#
_symmetry.space_group_name_H-M   'P 1'
#
loop_
_entity.id
_entity.type
_entity.pdbx_description
1 polymer ?
#
loop_
_entity_poly.entity_id
_entity_poly.type
_entity_poly.pdbx_seq_one_letter_code
_entity_poly.pdbx_strand_id
1 'polypeptide(L)'
;MGKEMIATLLLCVLITLGNWCYTAAVFGLELDMRLLGICLMWMVVIGPFPIVLFVMWNRNLQLRRNLQEAVEMNVRLGERMRAEAASACVPAKAGAEVRLESGTRESLALDPVRLLYAESEGNYVRLNYLAAGSDRPAVKLLRLTMKQAEEAFSDYPYIIRCHRAYLVNLHRVAKVTGNAQGYRLHLEGCGAEVPVSRSYAAGVKKGLDGIR
;
A
#
# COMPACT_ATOMS: atom_id res chain seq x y z
N MET A 1 13.52 -2.37 15.10
CA MET A 1 13.33 -1.12 15.86
C MET A 1 14.23 -1.03 17.08
N GLY A 2 14.30 -2.02 17.99
CA GLY A 2 15.14 -1.90 19.20
C GLY A 2 16.64 -1.76 18.94
N LYS A 3 17.21 -2.48 17.98
CA LYS A 3 18.65 -2.40 17.66
C LYS A 3 19.06 -1.02 17.11
N GLU A 4 18.22 -0.41 16.30
CA GLU A 4 18.45 0.95 15.75
C GLU A 4 18.39 2.01 16.85
N MET A 5 17.45 1.88 17.78
CA MET A 5 17.34 2.80 18.92
C MET A 5 18.58 2.71 19.84
N ILE A 6 19.07 1.49 20.10
CA ILE A 6 20.27 1.28 20.91
C ILE A 6 21.51 1.88 20.22
N ALA A 7 21.66 1.64 18.92
CA ALA A 7 22.76 2.19 18.13
C ALA A 7 22.76 3.73 18.14
N THR A 8 21.58 4.35 17.96
CA THR A 8 21.43 5.81 18.02
C THR A 8 21.77 6.36 19.40
N LEU A 9 21.33 5.72 20.49
CA LEU A 9 21.63 6.10 21.85
C LEU A 9 23.14 6.02 22.13
N LEU A 10 23.79 4.95 21.71
CA LEU A 10 25.23 4.75 21.83
C LEU A 10 26.03 5.85 21.08
N LEU A 11 25.60 6.16 19.86
CA LEU A 11 26.20 7.23 19.07
C LEU A 11 26.05 8.58 19.76
N CYS A 12 24.89 8.87 20.32
CA CYS A 12 24.63 10.11 21.07
C CYS A 12 25.56 10.25 22.30
N VAL A 13 25.74 9.18 23.06
CA VAL A 13 26.66 9.17 24.20
C VAL A 13 28.11 9.44 23.77
N LEU A 14 28.52 8.80 22.66
CA LEU A 14 29.87 8.92 22.11
C LEU A 14 30.17 10.35 21.63
N ILE A 15 29.20 10.98 20.95
CA ILE A 15 29.27 12.39 20.51
C ILE A 15 29.35 13.32 21.73
N THR A 16 28.56 13.08 22.77
CA THR A 16 28.59 13.93 23.99
C THR A 16 29.90 13.87 24.68
N LEU A 17 30.48 12.67 24.84
CA LEU A 17 31.82 12.48 25.46
C LEU A 17 32.90 13.14 24.60
N GLY A 18 32.86 12.97 23.30
CA GLY A 18 33.78 13.61 22.36
C GLY A 18 33.72 15.15 22.45
N ASN A 19 32.52 15.70 22.49
CA ASN A 19 32.32 17.14 22.62
C ASN A 19 32.78 17.69 23.98
N TRP A 20 32.55 16.94 25.06
CA TRP A 20 33.05 17.29 26.40
C TRP A 20 34.57 17.35 26.45
N CYS A 21 35.26 16.31 25.96
CA CYS A 21 36.73 16.27 25.88
C CYS A 21 37.27 17.39 24.95
N TYR A 22 36.66 17.61 23.80
CA TYR A 22 37.04 18.64 22.83
C TYR A 22 36.92 20.03 23.47
N THR A 23 35.80 20.33 24.11
CA THR A 23 35.55 21.64 24.73
C THR A 23 36.56 21.89 25.88
N ALA A 24 36.85 20.92 26.71
CA ALA A 24 37.83 21.03 27.73
C ALA A 24 39.26 21.30 27.19
N ALA A 25 39.65 20.60 26.13
CA ALA A 25 40.97 20.76 25.50
C ALA A 25 41.13 22.11 24.79
N VAL A 26 40.12 22.59 24.06
CA VAL A 26 40.17 23.84 23.28
C VAL A 26 40.14 25.08 24.19
N PHE A 27 39.29 25.05 25.22
CA PHE A 27 39.09 26.22 26.09
C PHE A 27 39.94 26.15 27.38
N GLY A 28 40.77 25.11 27.54
CA GLY A 28 41.59 24.95 28.71
C GLY A 28 40.82 24.79 30.04
N LEU A 29 39.58 24.25 29.94
CA LEU A 29 38.70 24.06 31.06
C LEU A 29 38.99 22.72 31.72
N GLU A 30 38.86 22.67 33.04
CA GLU A 30 38.91 21.38 33.74
C GLU A 30 37.72 20.49 33.35
N LEU A 31 37.97 19.17 33.32
CA LEU A 31 36.93 18.17 33.04
C LEU A 31 35.99 18.06 34.26
N ASP A 32 35.11 19.06 34.41
CA ASP A 32 34.16 19.13 35.51
C ASP A 32 32.77 18.56 35.09
N MET A 33 32.05 18.04 36.07
CA MET A 33 30.65 17.54 35.90
C MET A 33 29.70 18.62 35.45
N ARG A 34 29.96 19.89 35.75
CA ARG A 34 29.17 21.01 35.27
C ARG A 34 29.28 21.17 33.74
N LEU A 35 30.46 21.04 33.18
CA LEU A 35 30.73 21.10 31.77
C LEU A 35 30.03 19.94 31.04
N LEU A 36 30.09 18.73 31.62
CA LEU A 36 29.36 17.56 31.10
C LEU A 36 27.86 17.83 31.08
N GLY A 37 27.29 18.41 32.15
CA GLY A 37 25.88 18.77 32.23
C GLY A 37 25.44 19.75 31.13
N ILE A 38 26.28 20.75 30.83
CA ILE A 38 26.04 21.72 29.76
C ILE A 38 26.06 21.01 28.38
N CYS A 39 27.03 20.15 28.12
CA CYS A 39 27.13 19.38 26.89
C CYS A 39 25.91 18.46 26.70
N LEU A 40 25.46 17.79 27.76
CA LEU A 40 24.22 16.99 27.72
C LEU A 40 22.99 17.82 27.46
N MET A 41 22.85 19.00 28.09
CA MET A 41 21.73 19.90 27.82
C MET A 41 21.68 20.33 26.36
N TRP A 42 22.81 20.74 25.78
CA TRP A 42 22.88 21.12 24.36
C TRP A 42 22.57 19.97 23.43
N MET A 43 23.01 18.75 23.78
CA MET A 43 22.69 17.55 23.01
C MET A 43 21.18 17.27 22.99
N VAL A 44 20.49 17.40 24.12
CA VAL A 44 19.02 17.20 24.21
C VAL A 44 18.26 18.27 23.40
N VAL A 45 18.77 19.50 23.35
CA VAL A 45 18.11 20.62 22.62
C VAL A 45 18.40 20.52 21.12
N ILE A 46 19.64 20.29 20.72
CA ILE A 46 20.04 20.36 19.30
C ILE A 46 19.98 18.97 18.63
N GLY A 47 20.24 17.90 19.38
CA GLY A 47 20.30 16.52 18.86
C GLY A 47 19.07 16.01 18.12
N PRO A 48 17.83 16.31 18.55
CA PRO A 48 16.63 15.91 17.83
C PRO A 48 16.46 16.54 16.45
N PHE A 49 17.02 17.72 16.23
CA PHE A 49 16.82 18.51 15.00
C PHE A 49 17.27 17.77 13.73
N PRO A 50 18.51 17.26 13.62
CA PRO A 50 18.94 16.51 12.42
C PRO A 50 18.16 15.21 12.25
N ILE A 51 17.74 14.56 13.33
CA ILE A 51 16.95 13.34 13.28
C ILE A 51 15.56 13.63 12.66
N VAL A 52 14.89 14.68 13.11
CA VAL A 52 13.58 15.10 12.57
C VAL A 52 13.71 15.47 11.10
N LEU A 53 14.76 16.26 10.73
CA LEU A 53 15.01 16.61 9.33
C LEU A 53 15.25 15.37 8.46
N PHE A 54 16.05 14.42 8.93
CA PHE A 54 16.34 13.18 8.20
C PHE A 54 15.07 12.34 8.00
N VAL A 55 14.25 12.20 9.04
CA VAL A 55 12.97 11.48 8.95
C VAL A 55 12.01 12.18 7.98
N MET A 56 11.89 13.51 8.06
CA MET A 56 11.06 14.29 7.12
C MET A 56 11.56 14.17 5.69
N TRP A 57 12.87 14.26 5.47
CA TRP A 57 13.49 14.09 4.15
C TRP A 57 13.19 12.72 3.55
N ASN A 58 13.41 11.67 4.34
CA ASN A 58 13.16 10.30 3.88
C ASN A 58 11.69 10.04 3.56
N ARG A 59 10.77 10.57 4.40
CA ARG A 59 9.32 10.52 4.12
C ARG A 59 8.96 11.28 2.83
N ASN A 60 9.56 12.42 2.60
CA ASN A 60 9.31 13.24 1.42
C ASN A 60 9.81 12.55 0.14
N LEU A 61 10.97 11.90 0.19
CA LEU A 61 11.48 11.08 -0.91
C LEU A 61 10.55 9.91 -1.24
N GLN A 62 10.05 9.20 -0.22
CA GLN A 62 9.10 8.10 -0.42
C GLN A 62 7.78 8.60 -1.03
N LEU A 63 7.27 9.72 -0.56
CA LEU A 63 6.06 10.33 -1.11
C LEU A 63 6.22 10.68 -2.59
N ARG A 64 7.34 11.34 -2.94
CA ARG A 64 7.63 11.71 -4.35
C ARG A 64 7.71 10.47 -5.25
N ARG A 65 8.38 9.39 -4.81
CA ARG A 65 8.48 8.14 -5.57
C ARG A 65 7.09 7.52 -5.80
N ASN A 66 6.30 7.39 -4.74
CA ASN A 66 4.95 6.81 -4.84
C ASN A 66 4.03 7.66 -5.74
N LEU A 67 4.15 9.00 -5.70
CA LEU A 67 3.40 9.89 -6.58
C LEU A 67 3.81 9.72 -8.04
N GLN A 68 5.11 9.68 -8.34
CA GLN A 68 5.61 9.48 -9.71
C GLN A 68 5.16 8.12 -10.27
N GLU A 69 5.27 7.05 -9.50
CA GLU A 69 4.80 5.73 -9.93
C GLU A 69 3.29 5.69 -10.15
N ALA A 70 2.50 6.37 -9.29
CA ALA A 70 1.06 6.48 -9.48
C ALA A 70 0.69 7.26 -10.75
N VAL A 71 1.42 8.34 -11.07
CA VAL A 71 1.24 9.10 -12.33
C VAL A 71 1.53 8.21 -13.53
N GLU A 72 2.64 7.47 -13.50
CA GLU A 72 3.01 6.56 -14.59
C GLU A 72 1.94 5.47 -14.80
N MET A 73 1.44 4.86 -13.72
CA MET A 73 0.34 3.90 -13.79
C MET A 73 -0.93 4.52 -14.39
N ASN A 74 -1.27 5.76 -14.02
CA ASN A 74 -2.45 6.45 -14.54
C ASN A 74 -2.32 6.80 -16.04
N VAL A 75 -1.13 7.16 -16.51
CA VAL A 75 -0.89 7.40 -17.95
C VAL A 75 -1.15 6.11 -18.73
N ARG A 76 -0.62 4.98 -18.26
CA ARG A 76 -0.84 3.67 -18.89
C ARG A 76 -2.31 3.24 -18.87
N LEU A 77 -3.00 3.46 -17.73
CA LEU A 77 -4.45 3.20 -17.66
C LEU A 77 -5.24 4.06 -18.66
N GLY A 78 -4.88 5.35 -18.77
CA GLY A 78 -5.53 6.26 -19.74
C GLY A 78 -5.30 5.85 -21.20
N GLU A 79 -4.10 5.40 -21.56
CA GLU A 79 -3.80 4.86 -22.88
C GLU A 79 -4.63 3.59 -23.18
N ARG A 80 -4.74 2.71 -22.18
CA ARG A 80 -5.55 1.50 -22.27
C ARG A 80 -7.02 1.81 -22.47
N MET A 81 -7.62 2.67 -21.64
CA MET A 81 -9.03 3.05 -21.79
C MET A 81 -9.31 3.66 -23.17
N ARG A 82 -8.37 4.43 -23.74
CA ARG A 82 -8.48 4.93 -25.11
C ARG A 82 -8.40 3.82 -26.15
N ALA A 83 -7.51 2.84 -25.97
CA ALA A 83 -7.39 1.69 -26.86
C ALA A 83 -8.63 0.79 -26.80
N GLU A 84 -9.20 0.56 -25.63
CA GLU A 84 -10.45 -0.18 -25.43
C GLU A 84 -11.65 0.56 -26.03
N ALA A 85 -11.72 1.89 -25.87
CA ALA A 85 -12.76 2.72 -26.50
C ALA A 85 -12.63 2.73 -28.03
N ALA A 86 -11.41 2.67 -28.58
CA ALA A 86 -11.19 2.56 -30.03
C ALA A 86 -11.46 1.13 -30.55
N SER A 87 -11.35 0.12 -29.70
CA SER A 87 -11.57 -1.31 -30.02
C SER A 87 -12.96 -1.81 -29.62
N ALA A 88 -13.93 -0.94 -29.43
CA ALA A 88 -15.29 -1.26 -28.91
C ALA A 88 -16.10 -2.28 -29.72
N CYS A 89 -15.50 -3.37 -30.19
CA CYS A 89 -16.15 -4.48 -30.88
C CYS A 89 -15.54 -5.88 -30.53
N VAL A 90 -15.03 -6.08 -29.31
CA VAL A 90 -14.74 -7.45 -28.86
C VAL A 90 -15.63 -7.72 -27.66
N PRO A 91 -16.68 -8.57 -27.80
CA PRO A 91 -17.40 -9.04 -26.64
C PRO A 91 -16.38 -9.80 -25.76
N ALA A 92 -16.17 -9.31 -24.54
CA ALA A 92 -15.48 -10.08 -23.52
C ALA A 92 -16.13 -11.48 -23.52
N LYS A 93 -15.32 -12.52 -23.76
CA LYS A 93 -15.78 -13.91 -23.65
C LYS A 93 -16.56 -14.00 -22.36
N ALA A 94 -17.87 -14.30 -22.46
CA ALA A 94 -18.69 -14.62 -21.30
C ALA A 94 -17.93 -15.72 -20.52
N GLY A 95 -17.30 -15.33 -19.44
CA GLY A 95 -16.45 -16.22 -18.65
C GLY A 95 -17.32 -17.28 -18.01
N ALA A 96 -16.77 -18.47 -17.81
CA ALA A 96 -17.39 -19.48 -16.99
C ALA A 96 -17.69 -18.87 -15.60
N GLU A 97 -18.90 -19.03 -15.10
CA GLU A 97 -19.26 -18.58 -13.76
C GLU A 97 -18.37 -19.28 -12.71
N VAL A 98 -17.72 -18.50 -11.89
CA VAL A 98 -16.97 -19.00 -10.74
C VAL A 98 -17.93 -19.23 -9.60
N ARG A 99 -17.96 -20.46 -9.09
CA ARG A 99 -18.78 -20.84 -7.94
C ARG A 99 -17.97 -20.72 -6.67
N LEU A 100 -18.32 -19.74 -5.84
CA LEU A 100 -17.77 -19.56 -4.51
C LEU A 100 -18.66 -20.32 -3.52
N GLU A 101 -18.10 -21.34 -2.88
CA GLU A 101 -18.80 -22.13 -1.88
C GLU A 101 -18.42 -21.70 -0.47
N SER A 102 -19.42 -21.42 0.35
CA SER A 102 -19.24 -21.11 1.76
C SER A 102 -19.27 -22.40 2.59
N GLY A 103 -18.54 -22.44 3.69
CA GLY A 103 -18.65 -23.51 4.68
C GLY A 103 -20.05 -23.66 5.31
N THR A 104 -21.01 -22.79 4.98
CA THR A 104 -22.39 -22.74 5.54
C THR A 104 -23.49 -22.99 4.51
N ARG A 105 -23.27 -23.85 3.50
CA ARG A 105 -24.21 -24.17 2.41
C ARG A 105 -24.62 -22.97 1.51
N GLU A 106 -24.12 -21.79 1.74
CA GLU A 106 -24.34 -20.67 0.84
C GLU A 106 -23.33 -20.72 -0.30
N SER A 107 -23.78 -20.50 -1.51
CA SER A 107 -22.91 -20.39 -2.69
C SER A 107 -23.29 -19.15 -3.50
N LEU A 108 -22.30 -18.60 -4.18
CA LEU A 108 -22.48 -17.53 -5.15
C LEU A 108 -21.84 -17.97 -6.46
N ALA A 109 -22.62 -18.04 -7.53
CA ALA A 109 -22.11 -18.14 -8.89
C ALA A 109 -21.94 -16.71 -9.42
N LEU A 110 -20.73 -16.35 -9.77
CA LEU A 110 -20.38 -15.01 -10.21
C LEU A 110 -19.50 -15.06 -11.46
N ASP A 111 -19.85 -14.27 -12.46
CA ASP A 111 -18.94 -13.99 -13.58
C ASP A 111 -17.76 -13.14 -13.07
N PRO A 112 -16.52 -13.60 -13.18
CA PRO A 112 -15.32 -12.89 -12.72
C PRO A 112 -15.18 -11.47 -13.28
N VAL A 113 -15.65 -11.21 -14.49
CA VAL A 113 -15.63 -9.88 -15.12
C VAL A 113 -16.47 -8.86 -14.33
N ARG A 114 -17.49 -9.36 -13.63
CA ARG A 114 -18.42 -8.54 -12.85
C ARG A 114 -17.95 -8.27 -11.43
N LEU A 115 -16.96 -8.99 -10.95
CA LEU A 115 -16.33 -8.69 -9.65
C LEU A 115 -15.69 -7.30 -9.71
N LEU A 116 -15.94 -6.49 -8.69
CA LEU A 116 -15.26 -5.21 -8.47
C LEU A 116 -14.08 -5.43 -7.51
N TYR A 117 -14.39 -5.85 -6.30
CA TYR A 117 -13.41 -6.20 -5.27
C TYR A 117 -14.03 -7.11 -4.21
N ALA A 118 -13.18 -7.80 -3.47
CA ALA A 118 -13.56 -8.52 -2.28
C ALA A 118 -12.81 -7.97 -1.06
N GLU A 119 -13.49 -7.89 0.08
CA GLU A 119 -12.98 -7.38 1.33
C GLU A 119 -13.18 -8.38 2.45
N SER A 120 -12.15 -8.61 3.26
CA SER A 120 -12.24 -9.47 4.45
C SER A 120 -12.90 -8.71 5.59
N GLU A 121 -13.96 -9.27 6.13
CA GLU A 121 -14.71 -8.74 7.26
C GLU A 121 -14.86 -9.83 8.35
N GLY A 122 -13.88 -9.88 9.24
CA GLY A 122 -13.80 -10.94 10.25
C GLY A 122 -13.65 -12.34 9.63
N ASN A 123 -14.66 -13.20 9.84
CA ASN A 123 -14.71 -14.55 9.29
C ASN A 123 -15.48 -14.64 7.96
N TYR A 124 -15.83 -13.51 7.38
CA TYR A 124 -16.57 -13.39 6.13
C TYR A 124 -15.74 -12.64 5.10
N VAL A 125 -16.03 -12.89 3.82
CA VAL A 125 -15.58 -12.06 2.70
C VAL A 125 -16.78 -11.38 2.09
N ARG A 126 -16.72 -10.06 2.03
CA ARG A 126 -17.70 -9.21 1.35
C ARG A 126 -17.29 -9.11 -0.11
N LEU A 127 -18.10 -9.67 -0.98
CA LEU A 127 -17.93 -9.60 -2.43
C LEU A 127 -18.76 -8.43 -2.96
N ASN A 128 -18.09 -7.47 -3.59
CA ASN A 128 -18.72 -6.34 -4.27
C ASN A 128 -18.63 -6.59 -5.78
N TYR A 129 -19.77 -6.66 -6.44
CA TYR A 129 -19.87 -7.04 -7.85
C TYR A 129 -21.04 -6.33 -8.55
N LEU A 130 -21.05 -6.33 -9.87
CA LEU A 130 -22.16 -5.79 -10.66
C LEU A 130 -23.26 -6.84 -10.81
N ALA A 131 -24.49 -6.49 -10.47
CA ALA A 131 -25.62 -7.41 -10.56
C ALA A 131 -25.90 -7.84 -12.01
N ALA A 132 -26.36 -9.08 -12.21
CA ALA A 132 -26.68 -9.61 -13.54
C ALA A 132 -27.75 -8.74 -14.22
N GLY A 133 -27.49 -8.32 -15.47
CA GLY A 133 -28.42 -7.48 -16.25
C GLY A 133 -28.48 -6.01 -15.85
N SER A 134 -27.66 -5.55 -14.88
CA SER A 134 -27.56 -4.13 -14.53
C SER A 134 -26.15 -3.75 -14.09
N ASP A 135 -25.76 -2.49 -14.30
CA ASP A 135 -24.47 -1.96 -13.79
C ASP A 135 -24.58 -1.46 -12.34
N ARG A 136 -25.58 -1.93 -11.60
CA ARG A 136 -25.72 -1.57 -10.20
C ARG A 136 -24.81 -2.45 -9.33
N PRO A 137 -24.03 -1.85 -8.41
CA PRO A 137 -23.22 -2.62 -7.48
C PRO A 137 -24.11 -3.41 -6.53
N ALA A 138 -23.79 -4.68 -6.36
CA ALA A 138 -24.42 -5.59 -5.42
C ALA A 138 -23.35 -6.11 -4.45
N VAL A 139 -23.80 -6.52 -3.27
CA VAL A 139 -22.92 -6.99 -2.20
C VAL A 139 -23.42 -8.33 -1.71
N LYS A 140 -22.50 -9.29 -1.56
CA LYS A 140 -22.78 -10.59 -0.92
C LYS A 140 -21.70 -10.89 0.11
N LEU A 141 -22.12 -11.27 1.30
CA LEU A 141 -21.24 -11.78 2.35
C LEU A 141 -21.23 -13.32 2.28
N LEU A 142 -20.03 -13.90 2.23
CA LEU A 142 -19.84 -15.34 2.29
C LEU A 142 -18.85 -15.69 3.40
N ARG A 143 -19.13 -16.75 4.13
CA ARG A 143 -18.22 -17.27 5.15
C ARG A 143 -17.12 -18.09 4.49
N LEU A 144 -16.05 -17.42 4.09
CA LEU A 144 -14.88 -18.02 3.49
C LEU A 144 -13.63 -17.16 3.82
N THR A 145 -12.46 -17.72 3.64
CA THR A 145 -11.21 -17.01 3.85
C THR A 145 -10.78 -16.26 2.56
N MET A 146 -10.00 -15.19 2.71
CA MET A 146 -9.43 -14.50 1.55
C MET A 146 -8.57 -15.41 0.67
N LYS A 147 -7.93 -16.44 1.26
CA LYS A 147 -7.17 -17.43 0.51
C LYS A 147 -8.07 -18.29 -0.37
N GLN A 148 -9.20 -18.75 0.15
CA GLN A 148 -10.18 -19.50 -0.64
C GLN A 148 -10.79 -18.64 -1.76
N ALA A 149 -11.05 -17.35 -1.49
CA ALA A 149 -11.49 -16.43 -2.53
C ALA A 149 -10.43 -16.25 -3.63
N GLU A 150 -9.16 -16.09 -3.25
CA GLU A 150 -8.03 -15.97 -4.17
C GLU A 150 -7.85 -17.24 -5.01
N GLU A 151 -7.97 -18.42 -4.41
CA GLU A 151 -7.89 -19.72 -5.09
C GLU A 151 -9.04 -19.92 -6.09
N ALA A 152 -10.26 -19.49 -5.74
CA ALA A 152 -11.42 -19.60 -6.63
C ALA A 152 -11.27 -18.73 -7.91
N PHE A 153 -10.50 -17.64 -7.84
CA PHE A 153 -10.22 -16.76 -8.97
C PHE A 153 -8.82 -16.95 -9.57
N SER A 154 -8.11 -18.04 -9.24
CA SER A 154 -6.75 -18.31 -9.71
C SER A 154 -6.59 -18.35 -11.23
N ASP A 155 -7.62 -18.78 -11.95
CA ASP A 155 -7.63 -18.84 -13.42
C ASP A 155 -7.79 -17.47 -14.10
N TYR A 156 -8.02 -16.41 -13.29
CA TYR A 156 -8.28 -15.05 -13.78
C TYR A 156 -7.15 -14.10 -13.35
N PRO A 157 -6.10 -13.94 -14.15
CA PRO A 157 -4.90 -13.20 -13.78
C PRO A 157 -5.13 -11.70 -13.52
N TYR A 158 -6.29 -11.17 -13.94
CA TYR A 158 -6.69 -9.80 -13.66
C TYR A 158 -7.38 -9.61 -12.29
N ILE A 159 -7.70 -10.69 -11.59
CA ILE A 159 -8.21 -10.66 -10.22
C ILE A 159 -7.06 -11.00 -9.28
N ILE A 160 -6.53 -10.01 -8.60
CA ILE A 160 -5.33 -10.18 -7.79
C ILE A 160 -5.53 -9.67 -6.35
N ARG A 161 -4.74 -10.24 -5.46
CA ARG A 161 -4.67 -9.76 -4.09
C ARG A 161 -3.80 -8.52 -4.01
N CYS A 162 -4.37 -7.40 -3.56
CA CYS A 162 -3.68 -6.12 -3.43
C CYS A 162 -3.38 -5.72 -1.98
N HIS A 163 -4.03 -6.40 -1.03
CA HIS A 163 -3.83 -6.21 0.40
C HIS A 163 -4.15 -7.51 1.16
N ARG A 164 -3.69 -7.64 2.41
CA ARG A 164 -4.05 -8.81 3.23
C ARG A 164 -5.56 -9.05 3.34
N ALA A 165 -6.35 -7.97 3.27
CA ALA A 165 -7.80 -7.98 3.40
C ALA A 165 -8.55 -7.67 2.09
N TYR A 166 -7.85 -7.46 0.96
CA TYR A 166 -8.50 -7.05 -0.29
C TYR A 166 -8.00 -7.85 -1.50
N LEU A 167 -8.95 -8.26 -2.33
CA LEU A 167 -8.78 -8.80 -3.67
C LEU A 167 -9.46 -7.83 -4.65
N VAL A 168 -8.86 -7.53 -5.78
CA VAL A 168 -9.35 -6.51 -6.71
C VAL A 168 -9.34 -7.02 -8.15
N ASN A 169 -10.34 -6.62 -8.93
CA ASN A 169 -10.35 -6.79 -10.37
C ASN A 169 -9.67 -5.58 -11.03
N LEU A 170 -8.53 -5.82 -11.65
CA LEU A 170 -7.72 -4.78 -12.30
C LEU A 170 -8.39 -4.18 -13.53
N HIS A 171 -9.33 -4.89 -14.19
CA HIS A 171 -10.12 -4.34 -15.28
C HIS A 171 -11.07 -3.23 -14.84
N ARG A 172 -11.37 -3.14 -13.56
CA ARG A 172 -12.27 -2.13 -12.98
C ARG A 172 -11.53 -0.98 -12.30
N VAL A 173 -10.22 -0.91 -12.46
CA VAL A 173 -9.41 0.18 -11.89
C VAL A 173 -9.45 1.37 -12.84
N ALA A 174 -10.10 2.46 -12.41
CA ALA A 174 -10.16 3.72 -13.14
C ALA A 174 -8.93 4.60 -12.91
N LYS A 175 -8.40 4.61 -11.68
CA LYS A 175 -7.31 5.51 -11.29
C LYS A 175 -6.51 4.94 -10.14
N VAL A 176 -5.22 5.24 -10.14
CA VAL A 176 -4.31 4.92 -9.02
C VAL A 176 -3.84 6.21 -8.37
N THR A 177 -3.91 6.30 -7.06
CA THR A 177 -3.34 7.40 -6.28
C THR A 177 -2.25 6.88 -5.36
N GLY A 178 -1.15 7.63 -5.23
CA GLY A 178 -0.04 7.30 -4.34
C GLY A 178 -0.01 8.24 -3.13
N ASN A 179 0.31 7.69 -1.96
CA ASN A 179 0.57 8.48 -0.76
C ASN A 179 1.81 7.92 -0.02
N ALA A 180 2.17 8.53 1.11
CA ALA A 180 3.31 8.09 1.93
C ALA A 180 3.16 6.65 2.49
N GLN A 181 1.96 6.09 2.49
CA GLN A 181 1.65 4.76 3.01
C GLN A 181 1.62 3.68 1.91
N GLY A 182 1.47 4.06 0.63
CA GLY A 182 1.36 3.15 -0.51
C GLY A 182 0.44 3.68 -1.60
N TYR A 183 -0.22 2.77 -2.31
CA TYR A 183 -1.16 3.12 -3.38
C TYR A 183 -2.60 2.87 -2.95
N ARG A 184 -3.53 3.59 -3.60
CA ARG A 184 -4.98 3.35 -3.55
C ARG A 184 -5.50 3.22 -4.96
N LEU A 185 -6.33 2.22 -5.19
CA LEU A 185 -6.99 1.95 -6.44
C LEU A 185 -8.42 2.50 -6.35
N HIS A 186 -8.78 3.37 -7.26
CA HIS A 186 -10.15 3.87 -7.41
C HIS A 186 -10.85 3.02 -8.46
N LEU A 187 -12.00 2.45 -8.10
CA LEU A 187 -12.73 1.52 -8.95
C LEU A 187 -13.88 2.22 -9.68
N GLU A 188 -14.10 1.82 -10.93
CA GLU A 188 -15.26 2.25 -11.71
C GLU A 188 -16.55 1.65 -11.14
N GLY A 189 -17.63 2.43 -11.22
CA GLY A 189 -18.99 1.96 -10.90
C GLY A 189 -19.37 1.94 -9.43
N CYS A 190 -18.42 2.08 -8.48
CA CYS A 190 -18.77 2.09 -7.05
C CYS A 190 -18.11 3.20 -6.23
N GLY A 191 -17.21 4.00 -6.84
CA GLY A 191 -16.47 5.05 -6.10
C GLY A 191 -15.61 4.53 -4.94
N ALA A 192 -15.40 3.22 -4.85
CA ALA A 192 -14.64 2.61 -3.77
C ALA A 192 -13.14 2.84 -3.96
N GLU A 193 -12.45 3.05 -2.84
CA GLU A 193 -10.99 3.14 -2.77
C GLU A 193 -10.42 1.90 -2.09
N VAL A 194 -9.66 1.11 -2.83
CA VAL A 194 -9.04 -0.11 -2.32
C VAL A 194 -7.56 0.15 -2.02
N PRO A 195 -7.10 -0.06 -0.78
CA PRO A 195 -5.70 0.15 -0.42
C PRO A 195 -4.81 -0.96 -0.96
N VAL A 196 -3.62 -0.61 -1.43
CA VAL A 196 -2.58 -1.54 -1.84
C VAL A 196 -1.46 -1.52 -0.81
N SER A 197 -1.15 -2.67 -0.21
CA SER A 197 -0.02 -2.75 0.70
C SER A 197 1.32 -2.86 -0.04
N ARG A 198 2.41 -2.44 0.59
CA ARG A 198 3.75 -2.43 -0.01
C ARG A 198 4.21 -3.80 -0.53
N SER A 199 3.84 -4.87 0.18
CA SER A 199 4.17 -6.25 -0.21
C SER A 199 3.48 -6.72 -1.49
N TYR A 200 2.32 -6.14 -1.83
CA TYR A 200 1.55 -6.49 -3.02
C TYR A 200 1.70 -5.48 -4.17
N ALA A 201 2.33 -4.33 -3.91
CA ALA A 201 2.45 -3.25 -4.89
C ALA A 201 3.12 -3.68 -6.21
N ALA A 202 4.18 -4.50 -6.13
CA ALA A 202 4.87 -5.03 -7.32
C ALA A 202 3.96 -5.94 -8.15
N GLY A 203 3.14 -6.78 -7.50
CA GLY A 203 2.15 -7.64 -8.16
C GLY A 203 1.06 -6.84 -8.86
N VAL A 204 0.54 -5.80 -8.20
CA VAL A 204 -0.47 -4.90 -8.79
C VAL A 204 0.10 -4.18 -10.01
N LYS A 205 1.32 -3.63 -9.91
CA LYS A 205 1.98 -2.96 -11.04
C LYS A 205 2.16 -3.90 -12.22
N LYS A 206 2.71 -5.11 -11.97
CA LYS A 206 2.87 -6.13 -13.01
C LYS A 206 1.53 -6.57 -13.61
N GLY A 207 0.49 -6.72 -12.78
CA GLY A 207 -0.85 -7.05 -13.24
C GLY A 207 -1.43 -5.98 -14.14
N LEU A 208 -1.31 -4.69 -13.77
CA LEU A 208 -1.75 -3.56 -14.60
C LEU A 208 -0.98 -3.47 -15.93
N ASP A 209 0.32 -3.81 -15.93
CA ASP A 209 1.15 -3.85 -17.14
C ASP A 209 0.86 -5.08 -18.04
N GLY A 210 0.44 -6.21 -17.44
CA GLY A 210 0.22 -7.49 -18.14
C GLY A 210 -1.19 -7.69 -18.70
N ILE A 211 -2.14 -6.83 -18.36
CA ILE A 211 -3.48 -6.89 -18.89
C ILE A 211 -3.47 -6.23 -20.29
N ARG A 212 -3.30 -7.04 -21.30
CA ARG A 212 -3.46 -6.69 -22.73
C ARG A 212 -4.78 -7.19 -23.26
#